data_41dcec618e9381e4f5136d722a77c27b
#
_entry.id   41dcec618e9381e4f5136d722a77c27b
#
_cell.length_a   1.000
_cell.length_b   1.000
_cell.length_c   1.000
_cell.angle_alpha   90.00
_cell.angle_beta   90.00
_cell.angle_gamma   90.00
#
_symmetry.space_group_name_H-M   'P 1'
#
loop_
_entity.id
_entity.type
_entity.pdbx_description
1 polymer ?
#
loop_
_entity_poly.entity_id
_entity_poly.type
_entity_poly.pdbx_seq_one_letter_code
_entity_poly.pdbx_strand_id
1 'polypeptide(L)'
;MTSHISPGAPSRSALSNEVGSQYTLDLCARIAAHTDVPGTITRTFLSPATHAVHALLRAEMESLGMTVRTDSAGNLRGLYPSNLSSFAAGGGPASASPTLLTGSHIDTVPDAGRYDGILGVALAIALIRSLDGKRLPYAI
;
A
#
# COMPACT_ATOMS: atom_id res chain seq x y z
N MET A 1 -50.27 10.87 4.53
CA MET A 1 -49.11 11.79 4.28
C MET A 1 -47.84 11.05 4.70
N THR A 2 -47.18 10.41 3.78
CA THR A 2 -45.89 9.72 3.99
C THR A 2 -44.78 10.72 3.70
N SER A 3 -44.07 11.16 4.74
CA SER A 3 -42.90 12.02 4.60
C SER A 3 -41.72 11.22 4.01
N HIS A 4 -41.36 11.50 2.78
CA HIS A 4 -40.12 11.05 2.17
C HIS A 4 -38.96 11.78 2.85
N ILE A 5 -38.22 11.06 3.70
CA ILE A 5 -36.90 11.53 4.18
C ILE A 5 -35.93 11.27 3.07
N SER A 6 -35.46 12.31 2.38
CA SER A 6 -34.34 12.20 1.43
C SER A 6 -33.07 11.86 2.23
N PRO A 7 -32.28 10.88 1.82
CA PRO A 7 -31.00 10.61 2.46
C PRO A 7 -30.09 11.86 2.31
N GLY A 8 -29.58 12.34 3.44
CA GLY A 8 -28.66 13.47 3.47
C GLY A 8 -27.39 13.17 2.67
N ALA A 9 -26.75 14.19 2.10
CA ALA A 9 -25.48 14.05 1.39
C ALA A 9 -24.42 13.42 2.30
N PRO A 10 -23.57 12.52 1.79
CA PRO A 10 -22.53 11.86 2.58
C PRO A 10 -21.54 12.90 3.14
N SER A 11 -21.05 12.65 4.35
CA SER A 11 -20.05 13.51 4.97
C SER A 11 -18.74 13.48 4.20
N ARG A 12 -17.91 14.54 4.32
CA ARG A 12 -16.58 14.60 3.68
C ARG A 12 -15.68 13.42 4.08
N SER A 13 -15.82 12.92 5.30
CA SER A 13 -15.15 11.71 5.80
C SER A 13 -15.66 10.45 5.11
N ALA A 14 -16.96 10.32 4.88
CA ALA A 14 -17.54 9.17 4.18
C ALA A 14 -17.07 9.10 2.72
N LEU A 15 -17.01 10.24 2.00
CA LEU A 15 -16.50 10.32 0.63
C LEU A 15 -15.00 9.97 0.56
N SER A 16 -14.18 10.41 1.52
CA SER A 16 -12.76 10.07 1.54
C SER A 16 -12.53 8.58 1.83
N ASN A 17 -13.33 7.97 2.68
CA ASN A 17 -13.27 6.53 2.96
C ASN A 17 -13.71 5.69 1.76
N GLU A 18 -14.74 6.12 1.04
CA GLU A 18 -15.22 5.46 -0.19
C GLU A 18 -14.15 5.50 -1.29
N VAL A 19 -13.51 6.63 -1.49
CA VAL A 19 -12.40 6.78 -2.46
C VAL A 19 -11.21 5.91 -2.06
N GLY A 20 -10.89 5.81 -0.77
CA GLY A 20 -9.81 4.96 -0.25
C GLY A 20 -10.08 3.47 -0.43
N SER A 21 -11.31 3.02 -0.17
CA SER A 21 -11.71 1.62 -0.36
C SER A 21 -11.75 1.24 -1.84
N GLN A 22 -12.26 2.10 -2.71
CA GLN A 22 -12.25 1.85 -4.16
C GLN A 22 -10.82 1.72 -4.70
N TYR A 23 -9.92 2.62 -4.32
CA TYR A 23 -8.51 2.53 -4.70
C TYR A 23 -7.88 1.20 -4.26
N THR A 24 -8.17 0.75 -3.02
CA THR A 24 -7.66 -0.51 -2.50
C THR A 24 -8.14 -1.70 -3.34
N LEU A 25 -9.42 -1.74 -3.68
CA LEU A 25 -10.01 -2.81 -4.50
C LEU A 25 -9.45 -2.80 -5.93
N ASP A 26 -9.28 -1.62 -6.52
CA ASP A 26 -8.69 -1.46 -7.86
C ASP A 26 -7.23 -1.91 -7.88
N LEU A 27 -6.46 -1.58 -6.84
CA LEU A 27 -5.08 -2.03 -6.72
C LEU A 27 -5.01 -3.55 -6.56
N CYS A 28 -5.88 -4.16 -5.74
CA CYS A 28 -6.00 -5.62 -5.65
C CYS A 28 -6.33 -6.26 -7.00
N ALA A 29 -7.25 -5.68 -7.78
CA ALA A 29 -7.60 -6.18 -9.10
C ALA A 29 -6.42 -6.11 -10.08
N ARG A 30 -5.66 -5.02 -10.06
CA ARG A 30 -4.46 -4.85 -10.90
C ARG A 30 -3.37 -5.84 -10.52
N ILE A 31 -3.12 -6.09 -9.22
CA ILE A 31 -2.17 -7.09 -8.75
C ILE A 31 -2.63 -8.50 -9.15
N ALA A 32 -3.91 -8.82 -8.97
CA ALA A 32 -4.48 -10.13 -9.29
C ALA A 32 -4.40 -10.49 -10.79
N ALA A 33 -4.30 -9.49 -11.68
CA ALA A 33 -4.14 -9.70 -13.12
C ALA A 33 -2.77 -10.31 -13.49
N HIS A 34 -1.77 -10.21 -12.60
CA HIS A 34 -0.46 -10.84 -12.80
C HIS A 34 -0.45 -12.23 -12.18
N THR A 35 -0.39 -13.26 -13.02
CA THR A 35 -0.43 -14.67 -12.63
C THR A 35 0.57 -15.48 -13.44
N ASP A 36 1.11 -16.54 -12.83
CA ASP A 36 1.96 -17.53 -13.51
C ASP A 36 1.14 -18.57 -14.27
N VAL A 37 -0.15 -18.74 -13.91
CA VAL A 37 -1.05 -19.74 -14.51
C VAL A 37 -2.30 -19.05 -15.06
N PRO A 38 -2.48 -18.96 -16.39
CA PRO A 38 -3.64 -18.33 -16.98
C PRO A 38 -4.97 -18.91 -16.46
N GLY A 39 -5.93 -18.02 -16.17
CA GLY A 39 -7.25 -18.38 -15.69
C GLY A 39 -7.36 -18.61 -14.18
N THR A 40 -6.26 -18.56 -13.45
CA THR A 40 -6.22 -18.69 -11.98
C THR A 40 -5.48 -17.52 -11.37
N ILE A 41 -5.48 -17.38 -10.05
CA ILE A 41 -4.61 -16.47 -9.33
C ILE A 41 -3.51 -17.29 -8.65
N THR A 42 -2.42 -17.49 -9.37
CA THR A 42 -1.26 -18.26 -8.90
C THR A 42 0.01 -17.44 -9.14
N ARG A 43 0.76 -17.17 -8.08
CA ARG A 43 1.98 -16.35 -8.16
C ARG A 43 3.00 -16.89 -7.18
N THR A 44 4.01 -17.56 -7.69
CA THR A 44 5.04 -18.17 -6.87
C THR A 44 6.16 -17.16 -6.55
N PHE A 45 6.91 -17.44 -5.49
CA PHE A 45 8.02 -16.60 -5.06
C PHE A 45 9.04 -16.38 -6.18
N LEU A 46 9.40 -15.12 -6.42
CA LEU A 46 10.34 -14.66 -7.46
C LEU A 46 9.99 -15.10 -8.90
N SER A 47 8.77 -15.48 -9.17
CA SER A 47 8.29 -15.79 -10.51
C SER A 47 8.22 -14.55 -11.42
N PRO A 48 8.05 -14.72 -12.74
CA PRO A 48 7.79 -13.61 -13.64
C PRO A 48 6.60 -12.75 -13.23
N ALA A 49 5.50 -13.36 -12.73
CA ALA A 49 4.33 -12.65 -12.24
C ALA A 49 4.66 -11.85 -10.97
N THR A 50 5.48 -12.39 -10.04
CA THR A 50 5.97 -11.65 -8.86
C THR A 50 6.79 -10.43 -9.29
N HIS A 51 7.69 -10.55 -10.26
CA HIS A 51 8.47 -9.42 -10.77
C HIS A 51 7.59 -8.34 -11.41
N ALA A 52 6.54 -8.73 -12.14
CA ALA A 52 5.58 -7.78 -12.70
C ALA A 52 4.81 -7.03 -11.61
N VAL A 53 4.38 -7.72 -10.55
CA VAL A 53 3.76 -7.09 -9.37
C VAL A 53 4.73 -6.15 -8.65
N HIS A 54 6.01 -6.53 -8.51
CA HIS A 54 7.02 -5.63 -7.93
C HIS A 54 7.16 -4.33 -8.74
N ALA A 55 7.17 -4.40 -10.06
CA ALA A 55 7.24 -3.22 -10.93
C ALA A 55 6.01 -2.32 -10.75
N LEU A 56 4.81 -2.90 -10.70
CA LEU A 56 3.56 -2.19 -10.46
C LEU A 56 3.57 -1.49 -9.10
N LEU A 57 3.88 -2.23 -8.02
CA LEU A 57 3.88 -1.70 -6.66
C LEU A 57 4.98 -0.65 -6.45
N ARG A 58 6.14 -0.82 -7.07
CA ARG A 58 7.21 0.18 -7.08
C ARG A 58 6.71 1.50 -7.63
N ALA A 59 6.10 1.50 -8.81
CA ALA A 59 5.57 2.70 -9.44
C ALA A 59 4.50 3.38 -8.55
N GLU A 60 3.59 2.60 -7.95
CA GLU A 60 2.59 3.14 -7.02
C GLU A 60 3.25 3.81 -5.80
N MET A 61 4.16 3.13 -5.12
CA MET A 61 4.83 3.65 -3.93
C MET A 61 5.70 4.88 -4.23
N GLU A 62 6.45 4.87 -5.34
CA GLU A 62 7.28 6.01 -5.77
C GLU A 62 6.41 7.23 -6.10
N SER A 63 5.25 7.05 -6.73
CA SER A 63 4.30 8.14 -7.00
C SER A 63 3.76 8.81 -5.74
N LEU A 64 3.77 8.10 -4.60
CA LEU A 64 3.38 8.60 -3.28
C LEU A 64 4.56 9.20 -2.48
N GLY A 65 5.72 9.33 -3.10
CA GLY A 65 6.92 9.90 -2.48
C GLY A 65 7.63 8.97 -1.50
N MET A 66 7.50 7.65 -1.71
CA MET A 66 8.27 6.64 -0.98
C MET A 66 9.60 6.35 -1.70
N THR A 67 10.61 5.97 -0.93
CA THR A 67 11.84 5.38 -1.49
C THR A 67 11.68 3.87 -1.52
N VAL A 68 11.86 3.24 -2.70
CA VAL A 68 11.55 1.83 -2.90
C VAL A 68 12.80 1.05 -3.25
N ARG A 69 13.00 -0.09 -2.58
CA ARG A 69 14.09 -1.03 -2.84
C ARG A 69 13.63 -2.48 -2.71
N THR A 70 14.32 -3.39 -3.39
CA THR A 70 14.21 -4.82 -3.14
C THR A 70 15.38 -5.25 -2.27
N ASP A 71 15.13 -6.01 -1.20
CA ASP A 71 16.20 -6.52 -0.35
C ASP A 71 16.76 -7.85 -0.87
N SER A 72 17.79 -8.39 -0.20
CA SER A 72 18.47 -9.63 -0.60
C SER A 72 17.60 -10.87 -0.51
N ALA A 73 16.52 -10.83 0.23
CA ALA A 73 15.53 -11.91 0.31
C ALA A 73 14.42 -11.80 -0.76
N GLY A 74 14.47 -10.76 -1.62
CA GLY A 74 13.48 -10.52 -2.65
C GLY A 74 12.25 -9.75 -2.18
N ASN A 75 12.22 -9.23 -0.94
CA ASN A 75 11.10 -8.41 -0.48
C ASN A 75 11.14 -7.02 -1.10
N LEU A 76 10.02 -6.56 -1.64
CA LEU A 76 9.86 -5.17 -2.05
C LEU A 76 9.55 -4.32 -0.81
N ARG A 77 10.37 -3.32 -0.55
CA ARG A 77 10.26 -2.44 0.62
C ARG A 77 10.12 -0.99 0.18
N GLY A 78 9.07 -0.32 0.65
CA GLY A 78 8.87 1.11 0.49
C GLY A 78 9.07 1.83 1.81
N LEU A 79 9.78 2.95 1.82
CA LEU A 79 9.97 3.80 2.98
C LEU A 79 9.28 5.13 2.73
N TYR A 80 8.27 5.45 3.54
CA TYR A 80 7.66 6.77 3.63
C TYR A 80 8.34 7.55 4.75
N PRO A 81 9.15 8.59 4.45
CA PRO A 81 9.99 9.23 5.45
C PRO A 81 9.19 10.04 6.47
N SER A 82 9.73 10.14 7.69
CA SER A 82 9.19 11.01 8.75
C SER A 82 9.40 12.49 8.44
N ASN A 83 8.72 13.36 9.21
CA ASN A 83 9.00 14.81 9.21
C ASN A 83 10.10 15.19 10.23
N LEU A 84 10.62 14.24 11.00
CA LEU A 84 11.72 14.49 11.92
C LEU A 84 13.01 14.65 11.12
N SER A 85 13.69 15.79 11.30
CA SER A 85 15.03 15.99 10.76
C SER A 85 15.97 14.97 11.38
N SER A 86 16.79 14.34 10.55
CA SER A 86 17.87 13.45 11.01
C SER A 86 19.00 14.17 11.73
N PHE A 87 18.92 15.49 11.86
CA PHE A 87 19.87 16.31 12.60
C PHE A 87 19.26 16.74 13.94
N ALA A 88 19.72 16.15 15.02
CA ALA A 88 19.55 16.77 16.32
C ALA A 88 20.29 18.12 16.32
N ALA A 89 19.63 19.20 16.75
CA ALA A 89 20.21 20.55 16.83
C ALA A 89 21.43 20.67 17.80
N GLY A 90 22.06 19.58 18.18
CA GLY A 90 23.19 19.48 19.10
C GLY A 90 24.35 18.58 18.65
N GLY A 91 24.40 18.16 17.38
CA GLY A 91 25.58 17.43 16.83
C GLY A 91 25.81 16.02 17.35
N GLY A 92 24.88 15.44 18.10
CA GLY A 92 24.91 14.03 18.50
C GLY A 92 24.38 13.09 17.38
N PRO A 93 24.68 11.77 17.45
CA PRO A 93 24.09 10.82 16.52
C PRO A 93 22.56 10.92 16.63
N ALA A 94 21.90 11.22 15.50
CA ALA A 94 20.46 11.30 15.44
C ALA A 94 19.88 9.97 15.93
N SER A 95 19.05 10.01 16.97
CA SER A 95 18.21 8.87 17.33
C SER A 95 17.41 8.51 16.08
N ALA A 96 17.48 7.25 15.66
CA ALA A 96 16.73 6.78 14.52
C ALA A 96 15.24 7.12 14.73
N SER A 97 14.62 7.79 13.76
CA SER A 97 13.19 8.08 13.84
C SER A 97 12.43 6.79 14.08
N PRO A 98 11.42 6.77 14.96
CA PRO A 98 10.55 5.63 15.11
C PRO A 98 10.00 5.19 13.74
N THR A 99 9.84 3.92 13.55
CA THR A 99 9.32 3.39 12.27
C THR A 99 8.13 2.47 12.56
N LEU A 100 7.00 2.74 11.91
CA LEU A 100 5.87 1.83 11.84
C LEU A 100 6.11 0.88 10.67
N LEU A 101 6.14 -0.42 10.94
CA LEU A 101 6.22 -1.44 9.90
C LEU A 101 4.82 -1.99 9.60
N THR A 102 4.43 -1.95 8.32
CA THR A 102 3.19 -2.53 7.82
C THR A 102 3.43 -3.23 6.50
N GLY A 103 2.62 -4.23 6.17
CA GLY A 103 2.75 -4.96 4.90
C GLY A 103 2.08 -6.33 4.96
N SER A 104 2.29 -7.10 3.90
CA SER A 104 1.80 -8.46 3.75
C SER A 104 2.62 -9.16 2.66
N HIS A 105 2.16 -10.34 2.20
CA HIS A 105 2.79 -11.09 1.11
C HIS A 105 2.07 -10.87 -0.23
N ILE A 106 2.77 -11.16 -1.33
CA ILE A 106 2.25 -11.08 -2.70
C ILE A 106 2.30 -12.41 -3.45
N ASP A 107 3.09 -13.36 -2.96
CA ASP A 107 3.04 -14.75 -3.42
C ASP A 107 1.73 -15.41 -2.97
N THR A 108 1.31 -16.44 -3.69
CA THR A 108 0.04 -17.12 -3.44
C THR A 108 0.23 -18.63 -3.48
N VAL A 109 -0.68 -19.35 -2.81
CA VAL A 109 -0.94 -20.75 -3.12
C VAL A 109 -1.54 -20.86 -4.53
N PRO A 110 -1.55 -22.08 -5.16
CA PRO A 110 -2.26 -22.29 -6.41
C PRO A 110 -3.74 -21.90 -6.31
N ASP A 111 -4.22 -21.14 -7.31
CA ASP A 111 -5.62 -20.69 -7.42
C ASP A 111 -6.15 -19.98 -6.17
N ALA A 112 -5.36 -19.08 -5.64
CA ALA A 112 -5.72 -18.27 -4.46
C ALA A 112 -6.85 -17.28 -4.74
N GLY A 113 -7.47 -16.80 -3.68
CA GLY A 113 -8.44 -15.71 -3.78
C GLY A 113 -7.80 -14.37 -4.13
N ARG A 114 -8.60 -13.48 -4.76
CA ARG A 114 -8.16 -12.14 -5.20
C ARG A 114 -7.54 -11.27 -4.09
N TYR A 115 -7.83 -11.58 -2.85
CA TYR A 115 -7.43 -10.76 -1.70
C TYR A 115 -6.39 -11.44 -0.81
N ASP A 116 -6.01 -12.68 -1.13
CA ASP A 116 -5.02 -13.41 -0.35
C ASP A 116 -3.66 -12.71 -0.40
N GLY A 117 -3.18 -12.26 0.77
CA GLY A 117 -1.97 -11.47 0.95
C GLY A 117 -2.04 -10.05 0.39
N ILE A 118 -2.48 -9.89 -0.85
CA ILE A 118 -2.43 -8.60 -1.56
C ILE A 118 -3.34 -7.53 -0.97
N LEU A 119 -4.41 -7.88 -0.26
CA LEU A 119 -5.25 -6.90 0.43
C LEU A 119 -4.45 -6.12 1.48
N GLY A 120 -3.61 -6.80 2.26
CA GLY A 120 -2.77 -6.15 3.27
C GLY A 120 -1.76 -5.17 2.64
N VAL A 121 -1.17 -5.55 1.51
CA VAL A 121 -0.27 -4.66 0.74
C VAL A 121 -1.02 -3.45 0.18
N ALA A 122 -2.19 -3.66 -0.43
CA ALA A 122 -3.00 -2.58 -0.99
C ALA A 122 -3.49 -1.61 0.09
N LEU A 123 -3.89 -2.11 1.26
CA LEU A 123 -4.28 -1.28 2.41
C LEU A 123 -3.11 -0.44 2.94
N ALA A 124 -1.90 -1.00 3.03
CA ALA A 124 -0.71 -0.26 3.45
C ALA A 124 -0.42 0.91 2.49
N ILE A 125 -0.52 0.70 1.19
CA ILE A 125 -0.33 1.76 0.18
C ILE A 125 -1.47 2.78 0.22
N ALA A 126 -2.72 2.33 0.38
CA ALA A 126 -3.88 3.22 0.53
C ALA A 126 -3.76 4.12 1.77
N LEU A 127 -3.22 3.61 2.88
CA LEU A 127 -2.90 4.40 4.07
C LEU A 127 -1.93 5.54 3.73
N ILE A 128 -0.81 5.24 3.06
CA ILE A 128 0.16 6.26 2.65
C ILE A 128 -0.50 7.29 1.72
N ARG A 129 -1.30 6.83 0.76
CA ARG A 129 -2.06 7.71 -0.14
C ARG A 129 -2.99 8.65 0.63
N SER A 130 -3.66 8.17 1.68
CA SER A 130 -4.59 8.98 2.49
C SER A 130 -3.90 10.10 3.27
N LEU A 131 -2.59 10.01 3.49
CA LEU A 131 -1.79 11.05 4.12
C LEU A 131 -1.63 12.30 3.23
N ASP A 132 -1.87 12.16 1.93
CA ASP A 132 -1.83 13.28 0.97
C ASP A 132 -0.55 14.13 1.09
N GLY A 133 0.59 13.46 1.14
CA GLY A 133 1.90 14.08 1.30
C GLY A 133 2.27 14.50 2.74
N LYS A 134 1.36 14.40 3.71
CA LYS A 134 1.67 14.73 5.11
C LYS A 134 2.67 13.74 5.68
N ARG A 135 3.74 14.25 6.27
CA ARG A 135 4.75 13.46 6.98
C ARG A 135 4.40 13.37 8.46
N LEU A 136 4.59 12.21 9.04
CA LEU A 136 4.34 11.91 10.45
C LEU A 136 5.64 12.02 11.27
N PRO A 137 5.57 12.07 12.62
CA PRO A 137 6.77 12.08 13.46
C PRO A 137 7.48 10.71 13.52
N TYR A 138 7.16 9.82 12.59
CA TYR A 138 7.79 8.51 12.39
C TYR A 138 7.73 8.14 10.91
N ALA A 139 8.62 7.26 10.49
CA ALA A 139 8.60 6.68 9.16
C ALA A 139 7.59 5.51 9.09
N ILE A 140 7.12 5.19 7.88
CA ILE A 140 6.31 4.01 7.60
C ILE A 140 7.01 3.19 6.52
#